data_933afbc7a6c5629563464e3e3d674f82
#
_entry.id   933afbc7a6c5629563464e3e3d674f82
#
_cell.length_a   1.000
_cell.length_b   1.000
_cell.length_c   1.000
_cell.angle_alpha   90.00
_cell.angle_beta   90.00
_cell.angle_gamma   90.00
#
_symmetry.space_group_name_H-M   'P 1'
#
loop_
_entity.id
_entity.type
_entity.pdbx_description
1 polymer ?
#
loop_
_entity_poly.entity_id
_entity_poly.type
_entity_poly.pdbx_seq_one_letter_code
_entity_poly.pdbx_strand_id
1 'polypeptide(L)'
;MTFQKSYTKRYLLPGWFHRWSRRVALAAFITAISLQMLLGRTYAADEHVAIASIDGPIDPMSARYLANSIDRATKDGAQLLILELDTPGGLISSTRDMVESLLGAQIPTAVYVSPPGARAASAGTFIMAAANFAVMAPGTNVGAASPVAVGGADIPETLAKKINEDTAAFIRSVAETRDRNVRALEETVTFARSYSAIEAVDLDIADFIAGDINGLLQQLDGLTAETASGDVTIRPSELEIRNIKLTLTDDILNILANPNIAFLLLMIGGLGVLIEVITPGLIGPGVIGVIALILAFLGFGNLSVNWVGVALILLSMAFFYGETISPGVSVFGVGGIICVVVGALLLFGGFFSAPDIEEVRVTVSPVLLATVTGLAVVSLVFFVRMARSGGGSSS
;
A
#
# COMPACT_ATOMS: atom_id res chain seq x y z
N MET A 1 56.93 75.45 -19.20
CA MET A 1 55.82 74.50 -19.60
C MET A 1 56.44 73.19 -19.96
N THR A 2 56.43 72.24 -19.01
CA THR A 2 57.08 70.93 -19.08
C THR A 2 55.99 69.85 -19.22
N PHE A 3 55.94 69.19 -20.38
CA PHE A 3 55.03 68.04 -20.63
C PHE A 3 55.59 66.78 -20.01
N GLN A 4 54.83 66.22 -19.07
CA GLN A 4 55.15 64.94 -18.41
C GLN A 4 54.50 63.81 -19.22
N LYS A 5 55.35 62.98 -19.87
CA LYS A 5 54.96 61.78 -20.55
C LYS A 5 54.79 60.64 -19.53
N SER A 6 53.51 60.17 -19.36
CA SER A 6 53.17 58.95 -18.61
C SER A 6 53.52 57.74 -19.41
N TYR A 7 54.42 56.89 -18.94
CA TYR A 7 54.73 55.55 -19.49
C TYR A 7 53.84 54.49 -18.82
N THR A 8 52.82 53.99 -19.50
CA THR A 8 52.11 52.81 -19.11
C THR A 8 52.96 51.56 -19.45
N LYS A 9 53.57 50.90 -18.47
CA LYS A 9 54.20 49.61 -18.61
C LYS A 9 53.15 48.55 -18.90
N ARG A 10 53.06 48.08 -20.14
CA ARG A 10 52.33 46.87 -20.49
C ARG A 10 53.20 45.68 -20.08
N TYR A 11 52.74 44.92 -19.05
CA TYR A 11 53.28 43.64 -18.68
C TYR A 11 52.86 42.62 -19.74
N LEU A 12 53.70 42.31 -20.70
CA LEU A 12 53.55 41.23 -21.65
C LEU A 12 53.88 39.92 -20.90
N LEU A 13 52.88 39.08 -20.67
CA LEU A 13 53.10 37.75 -20.09
C LEU A 13 54.00 36.92 -21.03
N PRO A 14 54.96 36.15 -20.49
CA PRO A 14 55.91 35.38 -21.30
C PRO A 14 55.23 34.36 -22.20
N GLY A 15 55.66 34.15 -23.43
CA GLY A 15 55.00 33.29 -24.40
C GLY A 15 54.83 31.81 -24.03
N TRP A 16 55.57 31.36 -22.99
CA TRP A 16 55.40 30.02 -22.44
C TRP A 16 54.08 29.89 -21.62
N PHE A 17 53.56 30.97 -21.05
CA PHE A 17 52.33 31.01 -20.30
C PHE A 17 51.08 30.76 -21.25
N HIS A 18 51.13 31.29 -22.45
CA HIS A 18 50.07 31.05 -23.47
C HIS A 18 50.12 29.62 -24.03
N ARG A 19 51.28 28.96 -24.05
CA ARG A 19 51.36 27.56 -24.47
C ARG A 19 50.92 26.62 -23.36
N TRP A 20 51.17 26.94 -22.12
CA TRP A 20 50.74 26.17 -20.96
C TRP A 20 49.24 26.26 -20.72
N SER A 21 48.68 27.47 -20.78
CA SER A 21 47.22 27.69 -20.68
C SER A 21 46.40 26.96 -21.74
N ARG A 22 46.90 26.92 -22.98
CA ARG A 22 46.25 26.15 -24.06
C ARG A 22 46.30 24.64 -23.84
N ARG A 23 47.39 24.11 -23.27
CA ARG A 23 47.50 22.68 -22.95
C ARG A 23 46.60 22.29 -21.77
N VAL A 24 46.48 23.13 -20.77
CA VAL A 24 45.57 22.92 -19.65
C VAL A 24 44.10 23.03 -20.07
N ALA A 25 43.76 23.99 -20.90
CA ALA A 25 42.43 24.11 -21.46
C ALA A 25 42.06 22.92 -22.37
N LEU A 26 43.02 22.41 -23.19
CA LEU A 26 42.78 21.22 -24.00
C LEU A 26 42.62 19.95 -23.15
N ALA A 27 43.43 19.79 -22.10
CA ALA A 27 43.28 18.68 -21.20
C ALA A 27 41.95 18.72 -20.41
N ALA A 28 41.55 19.92 -19.93
CA ALA A 28 40.25 20.10 -19.27
C ALA A 28 39.06 19.85 -20.21
N PHE A 29 39.17 20.22 -21.47
CA PHE A 29 38.16 19.95 -22.50
C PHE A 29 38.07 18.45 -22.83
N ILE A 30 39.21 17.77 -22.97
CA ILE A 30 39.25 16.32 -23.21
C ILE A 30 38.69 15.56 -21.98
N THR A 31 39.02 15.97 -20.74
CA THR A 31 38.45 15.36 -19.53
C THR A 31 36.95 15.63 -19.39
N ALA A 32 36.47 16.82 -19.79
CA ALA A 32 35.04 17.13 -19.81
C ALA A 32 34.27 16.28 -20.84
N ILE A 33 34.83 16.10 -22.04
CA ILE A 33 34.25 15.23 -23.08
C ILE A 33 34.28 13.76 -22.63
N SER A 34 35.38 13.29 -22.03
CA SER A 34 35.47 11.93 -21.50
C SER A 34 34.48 11.68 -20.36
N LEU A 35 34.29 12.66 -19.48
CA LEU A 35 33.32 12.61 -18.41
C LEU A 35 31.89 12.65 -18.96
N GLN A 36 31.63 13.44 -20.01
CA GLN A 36 30.34 13.51 -20.67
C GLN A 36 30.03 12.21 -21.45
N MET A 37 31.04 11.58 -22.08
CA MET A 37 30.91 10.23 -22.66
C MET A 37 30.72 9.12 -21.62
N LEU A 38 31.28 9.27 -20.41
CA LEU A 38 31.03 8.34 -19.30
C LEU A 38 29.64 8.54 -18.68
N LEU A 39 29.17 9.78 -18.57
CA LEU A 39 27.85 10.15 -18.06
C LEU A 39 26.75 9.96 -19.10
N GLY A 40 27.09 9.99 -20.39
CA GLY A 40 26.19 9.76 -21.52
C GLY A 40 26.03 8.29 -21.92
N ARG A 41 26.41 7.32 -21.08
CA ARG A 41 25.84 5.99 -21.17
C ARG A 41 24.38 6.11 -20.70
N THR A 42 23.49 6.46 -21.62
CA THR A 42 22.14 5.94 -21.58
C THR A 42 22.30 4.43 -21.40
N TYR A 43 22.06 3.93 -20.18
CA TYR A 43 21.68 2.55 -20.02
C TYR A 43 20.49 2.38 -20.96
N ALA A 44 20.68 1.71 -22.08
CA ALA A 44 19.56 1.11 -22.78
C ALA A 44 18.86 0.32 -21.67
N ALA A 45 17.63 0.72 -21.32
CA ALA A 45 16.85 0.01 -20.33
C ALA A 45 16.81 -1.44 -20.85
N ASP A 46 17.32 -2.36 -20.05
CA ASP A 46 17.40 -3.76 -20.41
C ASP A 46 15.95 -4.25 -20.45
N GLU A 47 15.38 -4.35 -21.66
CA GLU A 47 13.97 -4.69 -21.85
C GLU A 47 13.69 -6.02 -21.14
N HIS A 48 12.68 -6.04 -20.32
CA HIS A 48 12.32 -7.21 -19.54
C HIS A 48 10.80 -7.27 -19.31
N VAL A 49 10.32 -8.40 -18.85
CA VAL A 49 8.96 -8.57 -18.37
C VAL A 49 8.96 -8.48 -16.85
N ALA A 50 8.16 -7.56 -16.33
CA ALA A 50 7.97 -7.41 -14.89
C ALA A 50 6.77 -8.25 -14.42
N ILE A 51 6.89 -8.97 -13.30
CA ILE A 51 5.79 -9.70 -12.67
C ILE A 51 5.55 -9.17 -11.28
N ALA A 52 4.29 -8.82 -11.00
CA ALA A 52 3.76 -8.53 -9.68
C ALA A 52 2.70 -9.59 -9.34
N SER A 53 2.51 -9.93 -8.05
CA SER A 53 1.56 -10.95 -7.64
C SER A 53 0.70 -10.44 -6.48
N ILE A 54 -0.61 -10.64 -6.59
CA ILE A 54 -1.59 -10.38 -5.52
C ILE A 54 -2.37 -11.65 -5.26
N ASP A 55 -2.21 -12.18 -4.04
CA ASP A 55 -2.94 -13.34 -3.52
C ASP A 55 -3.66 -12.91 -2.23
N GLY A 56 -4.97 -12.70 -2.32
CA GLY A 56 -5.78 -12.26 -1.20
C GLY A 56 -6.75 -11.12 -1.51
N PRO A 57 -7.33 -10.49 -0.46
CA PRO A 57 -8.33 -9.43 -0.62
C PRO A 57 -7.74 -8.15 -1.22
N ILE A 58 -8.59 -7.45 -1.99
CA ILE A 58 -8.25 -6.13 -2.53
C ILE A 58 -8.51 -5.06 -1.48
N ASP A 59 -7.43 -4.44 -1.03
CA ASP A 59 -7.38 -3.43 0.01
C ASP A 59 -6.47 -2.24 -0.39
N PRO A 60 -6.33 -1.19 0.42
CA PRO A 60 -5.47 -0.05 0.09
C PRO A 60 -4.00 -0.41 -0.11
N MET A 61 -3.53 -1.52 0.48
CA MET A 61 -2.13 -1.97 0.35
C MET A 61 -1.91 -2.63 -1.00
N SER A 62 -2.82 -3.54 -1.42
CA SER A 62 -2.75 -4.18 -2.75
C SER A 62 -2.90 -3.14 -3.87
N ALA A 63 -3.76 -2.12 -3.69
CA ALA A 63 -3.89 -1.02 -4.65
C ALA A 63 -2.58 -0.21 -4.77
N ARG A 64 -1.97 0.15 -3.65
CA ARG A 64 -0.66 0.83 -3.64
C ARG A 64 0.45 -0.04 -4.23
N TYR A 65 0.45 -1.33 -3.93
CA TYR A 65 1.43 -2.27 -4.48
C TYR A 65 1.36 -2.32 -6.00
N LEU A 66 0.16 -2.42 -6.58
CA LEU A 66 -0.02 -2.39 -8.03
C LEU A 66 0.46 -1.06 -8.64
N ALA A 67 0.05 0.08 -8.08
CA ALA A 67 0.46 1.40 -8.56
C ALA A 67 2.00 1.55 -8.53
N ASN A 68 2.65 1.16 -7.43
CA ASN A 68 4.10 1.17 -7.30
C ASN A 68 4.77 0.18 -8.28
N SER A 69 4.14 -0.96 -8.57
CA SER A 69 4.64 -1.95 -9.52
C SER A 69 4.62 -1.43 -10.94
N ILE A 70 3.54 -0.76 -11.36
CA ILE A 70 3.42 -0.09 -12.65
C ILE A 70 4.49 1.02 -12.78
N ASP A 71 4.62 1.87 -11.77
CA ASP A 71 5.58 2.98 -11.76
C ASP A 71 7.04 2.47 -11.81
N ARG A 72 7.36 1.42 -11.05
CA ARG A 72 8.68 0.80 -11.06
C ARG A 72 8.97 0.11 -12.40
N ALA A 73 8.05 -0.71 -12.90
CA ALA A 73 8.20 -1.36 -14.20
C ALA A 73 8.41 -0.34 -15.33
N THR A 74 7.66 0.77 -15.28
CA THR A 74 7.83 1.88 -16.24
C THR A 74 9.22 2.52 -16.13
N LYS A 75 9.69 2.83 -14.92
CA LYS A 75 11.01 3.45 -14.69
C LYS A 75 12.18 2.53 -15.05
N ASP A 76 12.02 1.23 -14.81
CA ASP A 76 13.04 0.22 -15.08
C ASP A 76 13.06 -0.20 -16.55
N GLY A 77 12.11 0.30 -17.40
CA GLY A 77 12.05 0.04 -18.82
C GLY A 77 11.46 -1.33 -19.15
N ALA A 78 10.58 -1.86 -18.33
CA ALA A 78 9.86 -3.09 -18.63
C ALA A 78 8.98 -2.91 -19.87
N GLN A 79 8.97 -3.91 -20.77
CA GLN A 79 8.13 -3.93 -21.95
C GLN A 79 6.70 -4.35 -21.66
N LEU A 80 6.50 -5.08 -20.56
CA LEU A 80 5.21 -5.59 -20.10
C LEU A 80 5.23 -5.76 -18.58
N LEU A 81 4.14 -5.37 -17.91
CA LEU A 81 3.86 -5.76 -16.53
C LEU A 81 2.77 -6.84 -16.51
N ILE A 82 3.05 -7.98 -15.90
CA ILE A 82 2.08 -9.03 -15.61
C ILE A 82 1.69 -8.94 -14.14
N LEU A 83 0.40 -8.83 -13.86
CA LEU A 83 -0.16 -9.01 -12.53
C LEU A 83 -0.75 -10.41 -12.41
N GLU A 84 -0.09 -11.30 -11.68
CA GLU A 84 -0.69 -12.56 -11.24
C GLU A 84 -1.72 -12.27 -10.16
N LEU A 85 -2.95 -12.76 -10.36
CA LEU A 85 -4.08 -12.41 -9.50
C LEU A 85 -4.84 -13.63 -9.02
N ASP A 86 -4.96 -13.76 -7.69
CA ASP A 86 -5.94 -14.63 -7.01
C ASP A 86 -6.62 -13.83 -5.90
N THR A 87 -7.90 -13.48 -6.10
CA THR A 87 -8.62 -12.66 -5.15
C THR A 87 -10.09 -13.07 -4.99
N PRO A 88 -10.58 -13.10 -3.73
CA PRO A 88 -12.00 -13.24 -3.46
C PRO A 88 -12.79 -11.93 -3.69
N GLY A 89 -12.09 -10.80 -3.95
CA GLY A 89 -12.65 -9.46 -3.99
C GLY A 89 -12.11 -8.55 -2.89
N GLY A 90 -12.74 -7.42 -2.67
CA GLY A 90 -12.32 -6.46 -1.64
C GLY A 90 -13.07 -5.14 -1.69
N LEU A 91 -12.42 -4.06 -1.28
CA LEU A 91 -13.00 -2.73 -1.20
C LEU A 91 -13.22 -2.13 -2.59
N ILE A 92 -14.38 -1.50 -2.80
CA ILE A 92 -14.71 -0.79 -4.03
C ILE A 92 -13.75 0.38 -4.27
N SER A 93 -13.39 1.14 -3.23
CA SER A 93 -12.43 2.24 -3.32
C SER A 93 -11.07 1.76 -3.86
N SER A 94 -10.49 0.72 -3.24
CA SER A 94 -9.23 0.12 -3.70
C SER A 94 -9.34 -0.47 -5.10
N THR A 95 -10.51 -1.03 -5.46
CA THR A 95 -10.79 -1.52 -6.82
C THR A 95 -10.72 -0.38 -7.84
N ARG A 96 -11.33 0.77 -7.53
CA ARG A 96 -11.27 1.97 -8.38
C ARG A 96 -9.85 2.48 -8.56
N ASP A 97 -9.06 2.54 -7.49
CA ASP A 97 -7.66 2.97 -7.52
C ASP A 97 -6.81 2.03 -8.41
N MET A 98 -7.06 0.71 -8.34
CA MET A 98 -6.35 -0.28 -9.18
C MET A 98 -6.76 -0.18 -10.64
N VAL A 99 -8.04 -0.02 -10.93
CA VAL A 99 -8.56 0.19 -12.28
C VAL A 99 -7.97 1.47 -12.88
N GLU A 100 -7.96 2.58 -12.13
CA GLU A 100 -7.35 3.83 -12.57
C GLU A 100 -5.86 3.65 -12.89
N SER A 101 -5.13 2.94 -12.04
CA SER A 101 -3.70 2.65 -12.25
C SER A 101 -3.46 1.84 -13.52
N LEU A 102 -4.32 0.83 -13.81
CA LEU A 102 -4.20 0.01 -15.03
C LEU A 102 -4.58 0.78 -16.29
N LEU A 103 -5.66 1.56 -16.24
CA LEU A 103 -6.09 2.37 -17.38
C LEU A 103 -5.09 3.50 -17.69
N GLY A 104 -4.44 4.07 -16.65
CA GLY A 104 -3.44 5.11 -16.76
C GLY A 104 -2.01 4.61 -17.00
N ALA A 105 -1.78 3.31 -17.12
CA ALA A 105 -0.45 2.74 -17.27
C ALA A 105 0.23 3.19 -18.58
N GLN A 106 1.50 3.58 -18.48
CA GLN A 106 2.31 4.01 -19.64
C GLN A 106 2.96 2.84 -20.38
N ILE A 107 2.94 1.65 -19.76
CA ILE A 107 3.43 0.41 -20.35
C ILE A 107 2.28 -0.59 -20.47
N PRO A 108 2.34 -1.55 -21.39
CA PRO A 108 1.38 -2.64 -21.48
C PRO A 108 1.25 -3.40 -20.17
N THR A 109 0.00 -3.74 -19.83
CA THR A 109 -0.33 -4.50 -18.63
C THR A 109 -1.12 -5.77 -18.99
N ALA A 110 -0.77 -6.89 -18.37
CA ALA A 110 -1.54 -8.12 -18.43
C ALA A 110 -1.98 -8.52 -17.03
N VAL A 111 -3.25 -8.84 -16.83
CA VAL A 111 -3.74 -9.49 -15.61
C VAL A 111 -3.92 -10.97 -15.89
N TYR A 112 -3.17 -11.79 -15.16
CA TYR A 112 -3.19 -13.25 -15.30
C TYR A 112 -3.80 -13.87 -14.05
N VAL A 113 -5.03 -14.38 -14.19
CA VAL A 113 -5.71 -15.09 -13.11
C VAL A 113 -5.05 -16.45 -12.95
N SER A 114 -4.22 -16.60 -11.94
CA SER A 114 -3.37 -17.79 -11.70
C SER A 114 -3.08 -17.95 -10.20
N PRO A 115 -2.67 -19.11 -9.74
CA PRO A 115 -2.47 -20.38 -10.46
C PRO A 115 -3.78 -21.11 -10.83
N PRO A 116 -3.73 -22.31 -11.44
CA PRO A 116 -4.93 -23.12 -11.63
C PRO A 116 -5.74 -23.27 -10.34
N GLY A 117 -7.06 -22.94 -10.40
CA GLY A 117 -7.95 -22.89 -9.24
C GLY A 117 -8.08 -21.50 -8.60
N ALA A 118 -7.27 -20.53 -9.01
CA ALA A 118 -7.39 -19.12 -8.63
C ALA A 118 -8.68 -18.49 -9.17
N ARG A 119 -9.02 -17.32 -8.64
CA ARG A 119 -10.21 -16.57 -9.05
C ARG A 119 -9.95 -15.08 -9.13
N ALA A 120 -10.63 -14.43 -10.08
CA ALA A 120 -10.78 -12.98 -10.14
C ALA A 120 -12.22 -12.61 -9.74
N ALA A 121 -12.60 -12.87 -8.47
CA ALA A 121 -13.95 -12.65 -8.00
C ALA A 121 -14.15 -11.19 -7.57
N SER A 122 -15.39 -10.68 -7.73
CA SER A 122 -15.78 -9.34 -7.27
C SER A 122 -14.83 -8.25 -7.80
N ALA A 123 -14.04 -7.57 -6.93
CA ALA A 123 -13.01 -6.61 -7.32
C ALA A 123 -12.09 -7.11 -8.43
N GLY A 124 -11.72 -8.41 -8.38
CA GLY A 124 -10.86 -9.04 -9.39
C GLY A 124 -11.41 -8.96 -10.80
N THR A 125 -12.74 -9.00 -10.97
CA THR A 125 -13.41 -8.85 -12.27
C THR A 125 -13.11 -7.49 -12.90
N PHE A 126 -13.18 -6.41 -12.13
CA PHE A 126 -12.89 -5.05 -12.59
C PHE A 126 -11.41 -4.88 -12.93
N ILE A 127 -10.54 -5.42 -12.07
CA ILE A 127 -9.08 -5.36 -12.24
C ILE A 127 -8.69 -6.09 -13.53
N MET A 128 -9.22 -7.30 -13.73
CA MET A 128 -8.96 -8.07 -14.95
C MET A 128 -9.50 -7.34 -16.19
N ALA A 129 -10.73 -6.79 -16.12
CA ALA A 129 -11.32 -6.07 -17.23
C ALA A 129 -10.57 -4.79 -17.61
N ALA A 130 -9.87 -4.14 -16.68
CA ALA A 130 -9.11 -2.90 -16.89
C ALA A 130 -7.75 -3.10 -17.56
N ALA A 131 -7.19 -4.31 -17.54
CA ALA A 131 -5.90 -4.62 -18.15
C ALA A 131 -5.93 -4.52 -19.69
N ASN A 132 -4.79 -4.27 -20.30
CA ASN A 132 -4.65 -4.39 -21.75
C ASN A 132 -4.89 -5.84 -22.21
N PHE A 133 -4.36 -6.80 -21.45
CA PHE A 133 -4.56 -8.22 -21.71
C PHE A 133 -5.12 -8.90 -20.47
N ALA A 134 -6.26 -9.56 -20.61
CA ALA A 134 -6.89 -10.37 -19.55
C ALA A 134 -6.67 -11.85 -19.85
N VAL A 135 -5.89 -12.52 -19.03
CA VAL A 135 -5.48 -13.90 -19.26
C VAL A 135 -5.86 -14.76 -18.06
N MET A 136 -6.28 -15.98 -18.33
CA MET A 136 -6.72 -16.90 -17.28
C MET A 136 -5.97 -18.23 -17.37
N ALA A 137 -5.60 -18.79 -16.22
CA ALA A 137 -5.12 -20.16 -16.15
C ALA A 137 -6.29 -21.16 -16.29
N PRO A 138 -6.04 -22.39 -16.72
CA PRO A 138 -7.06 -23.43 -16.72
C PRO A 138 -7.66 -23.68 -15.33
N GLY A 139 -8.99 -23.80 -15.25
CA GLY A 139 -9.68 -24.08 -13.98
C GLY A 139 -9.86 -22.87 -13.08
N THR A 140 -9.63 -21.66 -13.59
CA THR A 140 -9.91 -20.39 -12.90
C THR A 140 -11.29 -19.85 -13.26
N ASN A 141 -11.77 -18.86 -12.51
CA ASN A 141 -13.05 -18.21 -12.77
C ASN A 141 -12.99 -16.70 -12.52
N VAL A 142 -13.92 -15.97 -13.14
CA VAL A 142 -14.09 -14.51 -13.02
C VAL A 142 -15.57 -14.17 -12.88
N GLY A 143 -15.91 -13.14 -12.10
CA GLY A 143 -17.28 -12.69 -11.93
C GLY A 143 -17.70 -12.52 -10.48
N ALA A 144 -19.01 -12.73 -10.21
CA ALA A 144 -19.64 -12.54 -8.90
C ALA A 144 -19.34 -11.16 -8.30
N ALA A 145 -19.52 -10.10 -9.10
CA ALA A 145 -19.09 -8.73 -8.81
C ALA A 145 -20.20 -7.83 -8.24
N SER A 146 -21.31 -8.42 -7.79
CA SER A 146 -22.37 -7.67 -7.11
C SER A 146 -21.86 -7.09 -5.79
N PRO A 147 -22.11 -5.80 -5.52
CA PRO A 147 -21.74 -5.18 -4.25
C PRO A 147 -22.48 -5.83 -3.09
N VAL A 148 -21.74 -6.14 -2.02
CA VAL A 148 -22.31 -6.68 -0.78
C VAL A 148 -21.87 -5.82 0.40
N ALA A 149 -22.78 -5.65 1.39
CA ALA A 149 -22.41 -4.97 2.61
C ALA A 149 -21.39 -5.77 3.39
N VAL A 150 -20.36 -5.08 3.86
CA VAL A 150 -19.36 -5.69 4.75
C VAL A 150 -20.01 -6.07 6.07
N GLY A 151 -19.80 -7.32 6.49
CA GLY A 151 -20.37 -7.86 7.74
C GLY A 151 -21.81 -8.34 7.64
N GLY A 152 -22.41 -8.45 6.42
CA GLY A 152 -23.74 -9.02 6.21
C GLY A 152 -24.89 -8.15 6.74
N ALA A 153 -24.69 -6.85 6.92
CA ALA A 153 -25.74 -5.93 7.31
C ALA A 153 -26.76 -5.76 6.18
N ASP A 154 -28.05 -5.67 6.50
CA ASP A 154 -29.09 -5.36 5.53
C ASP A 154 -28.94 -3.91 5.06
N ILE A 155 -28.71 -3.74 3.76
CA ILE A 155 -28.69 -2.42 3.12
C ILE A 155 -30.13 -2.03 2.78
N PRO A 156 -30.58 -0.79 3.08
CA PRO A 156 -31.88 -0.32 2.60
C PRO A 156 -31.98 -0.48 1.08
N GLU A 157 -33.12 -1.03 0.61
CA GLU A 157 -33.33 -1.41 -0.80
C GLU A 157 -32.98 -0.28 -1.79
N THR A 158 -33.36 0.96 -1.47
CA THR A 158 -33.05 2.14 -2.31
C THR A 158 -31.56 2.40 -2.43
N LEU A 159 -30.80 2.18 -1.36
CA LEU A 159 -29.36 2.38 -1.34
C LEU A 159 -28.66 1.24 -2.07
N ALA A 160 -29.07 -0.01 -1.82
CA ALA A 160 -28.57 -1.18 -2.53
C ALA A 160 -28.72 -1.03 -4.05
N LYS A 161 -29.89 -0.53 -4.49
CA LYS A 161 -30.15 -0.26 -5.91
C LYS A 161 -29.22 0.79 -6.48
N LYS A 162 -29.00 1.92 -5.77
CA LYS A 162 -28.08 2.99 -6.24
C LYS A 162 -26.65 2.48 -6.41
N ILE A 163 -26.17 1.69 -5.45
CA ILE A 163 -24.80 1.13 -5.49
C ILE A 163 -24.67 0.13 -6.64
N ASN A 164 -25.65 -0.74 -6.80
CA ASN A 164 -25.63 -1.71 -7.88
C ASN A 164 -25.61 -1.01 -9.25
N GLU A 165 -26.43 0.04 -9.45
CA GLU A 165 -26.44 0.83 -10.68
C GLU A 165 -25.10 1.58 -10.91
N ASP A 166 -24.52 2.19 -9.88
CA ASP A 166 -23.21 2.86 -9.99
C ASP A 166 -22.10 1.85 -10.32
N THR A 167 -22.10 0.70 -9.65
CA THR A 167 -21.12 -0.37 -9.89
C THR A 167 -21.29 -0.99 -11.29
N ALA A 168 -22.53 -1.16 -11.76
CA ALA A 168 -22.82 -1.62 -13.12
C ALA A 168 -22.37 -0.59 -14.17
N ALA A 169 -22.58 0.70 -13.93
CA ALA A 169 -22.07 1.76 -14.81
C ALA A 169 -20.54 1.77 -14.86
N PHE A 170 -19.90 1.54 -13.72
CA PHE A 170 -18.44 1.50 -13.64
C PHE A 170 -17.85 0.34 -14.46
N ILE A 171 -18.38 -0.89 -14.32
CA ILE A 171 -17.87 -2.02 -15.12
C ILE A 171 -18.14 -1.85 -16.62
N ARG A 172 -19.30 -1.26 -17.00
CA ARG A 172 -19.58 -0.92 -18.41
C ARG A 172 -18.53 0.01 -18.97
N SER A 173 -18.22 1.10 -18.25
CA SER A 173 -17.19 2.07 -18.69
C SER A 173 -15.81 1.43 -18.86
N VAL A 174 -15.42 0.57 -17.93
CA VAL A 174 -14.15 -0.18 -18.02
C VAL A 174 -14.15 -1.11 -19.24
N ALA A 175 -15.23 -1.86 -19.44
CA ALA A 175 -15.39 -2.78 -20.56
C ALA A 175 -15.33 -2.05 -21.92
N GLU A 176 -16.03 -0.92 -22.03
CA GLU A 176 -16.00 -0.06 -23.22
C GLU A 176 -14.58 0.47 -23.53
N THR A 177 -13.83 0.88 -22.49
CA THR A 177 -12.46 1.39 -22.65
C THR A 177 -11.49 0.33 -23.16
N ARG A 178 -11.74 -0.95 -22.86
CA ARG A 178 -10.89 -2.07 -23.22
C ARG A 178 -11.46 -2.97 -24.32
N ASP A 179 -12.52 -2.51 -25.00
CA ASP A 179 -13.21 -3.23 -26.08
C ASP A 179 -13.62 -4.66 -25.70
N ARG A 180 -14.10 -4.82 -24.42
CA ARG A 180 -14.56 -6.09 -23.89
C ARG A 180 -16.09 -6.20 -23.95
N ASN A 181 -16.62 -7.41 -23.77
CA ASN A 181 -18.05 -7.65 -23.77
C ASN A 181 -18.75 -6.96 -22.59
N VAL A 182 -19.26 -5.76 -22.86
CA VAL A 182 -19.95 -4.89 -21.90
C VAL A 182 -21.11 -5.61 -21.20
N ARG A 183 -21.92 -6.37 -21.96
CA ARG A 183 -23.10 -7.03 -21.42
C ARG A 183 -22.71 -8.18 -20.47
N ALA A 184 -21.78 -9.02 -20.86
CA ALA A 184 -21.34 -10.13 -20.02
C ALA A 184 -20.70 -9.64 -18.73
N LEU A 185 -19.88 -8.58 -18.79
CA LEU A 185 -19.29 -7.96 -17.61
C LEU A 185 -20.32 -7.27 -16.73
N GLU A 186 -21.32 -6.56 -17.28
CA GLU A 186 -22.44 -6.00 -16.52
C GLU A 186 -23.24 -7.08 -15.78
N GLU A 187 -23.47 -8.24 -16.41
CA GLU A 187 -24.16 -9.36 -15.78
C GLU A 187 -23.43 -9.94 -14.56
N THR A 188 -22.09 -9.75 -14.45
CA THR A 188 -21.35 -10.12 -13.24
C THR A 188 -21.72 -9.26 -12.03
N VAL A 189 -22.14 -8.02 -12.25
CA VAL A 189 -22.61 -7.09 -11.23
C VAL A 189 -24.10 -7.26 -10.96
N THR A 190 -24.92 -7.19 -12.02
CA THR A 190 -26.38 -7.14 -11.88
C THR A 190 -27.02 -8.46 -11.47
N PHE A 191 -26.42 -9.58 -11.87
CA PHE A 191 -26.90 -10.95 -11.62
C PHE A 191 -25.89 -11.82 -10.86
N ALA A 192 -24.78 -11.23 -10.38
CA ALA A 192 -23.70 -11.95 -9.73
C ALA A 192 -23.18 -13.14 -10.54
N ARG A 193 -23.24 -13.08 -11.88
CA ARG A 193 -22.75 -14.15 -12.74
C ARG A 193 -21.26 -14.36 -12.58
N SER A 194 -20.85 -15.61 -12.70
CA SER A 194 -19.44 -16.01 -12.70
C SER A 194 -19.19 -16.93 -13.89
N TYR A 195 -18.04 -16.78 -14.52
CA TYR A 195 -17.66 -17.48 -15.73
C TYR A 195 -16.36 -18.26 -15.50
N SER A 196 -16.30 -19.47 -15.99
CA SER A 196 -15.06 -20.24 -16.09
C SER A 196 -14.10 -19.59 -17.11
N ALA A 197 -12.82 -19.97 -17.09
CA ALA A 197 -11.84 -19.44 -18.04
C ALA A 197 -12.27 -19.65 -19.52
N ILE A 198 -12.89 -20.79 -19.83
CA ILE A 198 -13.37 -21.10 -21.20
C ILE A 198 -14.51 -20.15 -21.57
N GLU A 199 -15.54 -20.06 -20.72
CA GLU A 199 -16.68 -19.15 -20.95
C GLU A 199 -16.24 -17.68 -21.04
N ALA A 200 -15.24 -17.28 -20.24
CA ALA A 200 -14.73 -15.92 -20.25
C ALA A 200 -14.06 -15.56 -21.58
N VAL A 201 -13.31 -16.48 -22.17
CA VAL A 201 -12.72 -16.29 -23.51
C VAL A 201 -13.78 -16.35 -24.60
N ASP A 202 -14.72 -17.31 -24.56
CA ASP A 202 -15.80 -17.43 -25.53
C ASP A 202 -16.74 -16.20 -25.55
N LEU A 203 -16.79 -15.46 -24.44
CA LEU A 203 -17.62 -14.25 -24.27
C LEU A 203 -16.81 -12.94 -24.39
N ASP A 204 -15.57 -12.96 -24.82
CA ASP A 204 -14.72 -11.77 -24.90
C ASP A 204 -14.60 -10.99 -23.56
N ILE A 205 -14.66 -11.68 -22.42
CA ILE A 205 -14.33 -11.17 -21.10
C ILE A 205 -12.82 -11.27 -20.85
N ALA A 206 -12.22 -12.39 -21.28
CA ALA A 206 -10.79 -12.65 -21.26
C ALA A 206 -10.26 -12.86 -22.69
N ASP A 207 -8.98 -12.55 -22.91
CA ASP A 207 -8.36 -12.65 -24.23
C ASP A 207 -7.87 -14.09 -24.52
N PHE A 208 -7.25 -14.73 -23.50
CA PHE A 208 -6.58 -16.02 -23.68
C PHE A 208 -6.68 -16.91 -22.44
N ILE A 209 -6.48 -18.21 -22.69
CA ILE A 209 -6.15 -19.17 -21.64
C ILE A 209 -4.68 -19.55 -21.80
N ALA A 210 -3.88 -19.38 -20.73
CA ALA A 210 -2.49 -19.78 -20.69
C ALA A 210 -2.22 -20.73 -19.52
N GLY A 211 -1.50 -21.82 -19.75
CA GLY A 211 -1.19 -22.80 -18.72
C GLY A 211 -0.12 -22.35 -17.75
N ASP A 212 0.78 -21.50 -18.20
CA ASP A 212 1.88 -20.90 -17.44
C ASP A 212 2.32 -19.55 -18.05
N ILE A 213 3.27 -18.90 -17.40
CA ILE A 213 3.83 -17.61 -17.84
C ILE A 213 4.47 -17.72 -19.23
N ASN A 214 5.17 -18.80 -19.54
CA ASN A 214 5.83 -18.93 -20.84
C ASN A 214 4.80 -19.03 -21.97
N GLY A 215 3.73 -19.81 -21.76
CA GLY A 215 2.60 -19.90 -22.69
C GLY A 215 1.87 -18.57 -22.86
N LEU A 216 1.77 -17.77 -21.78
CA LEU A 216 1.22 -16.43 -21.82
C LEU A 216 2.10 -15.51 -22.68
N LEU A 217 3.41 -15.47 -22.43
CA LEU A 217 4.34 -14.62 -23.20
C LEU A 217 4.35 -14.94 -24.69
N GLN A 218 4.26 -16.23 -25.06
CA GLN A 218 4.18 -16.66 -26.45
C GLN A 218 2.90 -16.16 -27.14
N GLN A 219 1.76 -16.14 -26.43
CA GLN A 219 0.50 -15.67 -26.99
C GLN A 219 0.44 -14.14 -27.12
N LEU A 220 1.15 -13.43 -26.27
CA LEU A 220 1.24 -11.96 -26.30
C LEU A 220 2.24 -11.43 -27.33
N ASP A 221 3.12 -12.29 -27.89
CA ASP A 221 4.20 -11.86 -28.77
C ASP A 221 3.67 -11.25 -30.08
N GLY A 222 4.09 -10.04 -30.38
CA GLY A 222 3.66 -9.28 -31.55
C GLY A 222 2.31 -8.57 -31.42
N LEU A 223 1.63 -8.68 -30.27
CA LEU A 223 0.38 -7.93 -30.03
C LEU A 223 0.66 -6.47 -29.69
N THR A 224 -0.32 -5.64 -29.98
CA THR A 224 -0.28 -4.19 -29.68
C THR A 224 -1.27 -3.86 -28.58
N ALA A 225 -0.81 -3.12 -27.59
CA ALA A 225 -1.60 -2.61 -26.47
C ALA A 225 -1.74 -1.09 -26.59
N GLU A 226 -2.95 -0.57 -26.37
CA GLU A 226 -3.20 0.85 -26.19
C GLU A 226 -2.85 1.24 -24.76
N THR A 227 -1.86 2.11 -24.57
CA THR A 227 -1.40 2.62 -23.28
C THR A 227 -1.62 4.13 -23.17
N ALA A 228 -1.45 4.70 -21.97
CA ALA A 228 -1.50 6.15 -21.80
C ALA A 228 -0.40 6.90 -22.59
N SER A 229 0.66 6.20 -23.01
CA SER A 229 1.73 6.73 -23.86
C SER A 229 1.49 6.51 -25.37
N GLY A 230 0.40 5.87 -25.76
CA GLY A 230 0.06 5.47 -27.12
C GLY A 230 0.18 3.96 -27.35
N ASP A 231 0.09 3.55 -28.61
CA ASP A 231 0.13 2.15 -29.00
C ASP A 231 1.55 1.58 -28.89
N VAL A 232 1.67 0.46 -28.19
CA VAL A 232 2.94 -0.25 -27.96
C VAL A 232 2.80 -1.69 -28.43
N THR A 233 3.63 -2.11 -29.37
CA THR A 233 3.74 -3.52 -29.79
C THR A 233 4.77 -4.22 -28.91
N ILE A 234 4.36 -5.30 -28.26
CA ILE A 234 5.20 -6.06 -27.32
C ILE A 234 5.80 -7.30 -28.00
N ARG A 235 7.00 -7.68 -27.55
CA ARG A 235 7.69 -8.92 -27.94
C ARG A 235 8.31 -9.58 -26.71
N PRO A 236 7.48 -10.07 -25.79
CA PRO A 236 7.93 -10.50 -24.47
C PRO A 236 8.52 -11.92 -24.45
N SER A 237 8.37 -12.71 -25.52
CA SER A 237 8.70 -14.14 -25.52
C SER A 237 10.19 -14.46 -25.29
N GLU A 238 11.09 -13.54 -25.65
CA GLU A 238 12.55 -13.69 -25.50
C GLU A 238 13.14 -12.87 -24.34
N LEU A 239 12.31 -12.13 -23.61
CA LEU A 239 12.77 -11.22 -22.56
C LEU A 239 12.97 -11.93 -21.21
N GLU A 240 13.90 -11.39 -20.42
CA GLU A 240 14.10 -11.83 -19.05
C GLU A 240 12.87 -11.49 -18.20
N ILE A 241 12.46 -12.44 -17.36
CA ILE A 241 11.38 -12.24 -16.39
C ILE A 241 11.97 -11.74 -15.08
N ARG A 242 11.48 -10.61 -14.58
CA ARG A 242 11.88 -10.01 -13.30
C ARG A 242 10.68 -9.87 -12.38
N ASN A 243 10.73 -10.56 -11.25
CA ASN A 243 9.70 -10.41 -10.22
C ASN A 243 9.89 -9.09 -9.48
N ILE A 244 8.83 -8.30 -9.40
CA ILE A 244 8.79 -7.11 -8.56
C ILE A 244 8.58 -7.55 -7.11
N LYS A 245 9.67 -7.51 -6.35
CA LYS A 245 9.60 -7.78 -4.91
C LYS A 245 9.19 -6.50 -4.18
N LEU A 246 8.39 -6.67 -3.14
CA LEU A 246 8.17 -5.61 -2.18
C LEU A 246 9.51 -5.09 -1.66
N THR A 247 9.66 -3.78 -1.53
CA THR A 247 10.85 -3.23 -0.88
C THR A 247 10.76 -3.48 0.63
N LEU A 248 11.88 -3.45 1.33
CA LEU A 248 11.89 -3.50 2.80
C LEU A 248 10.96 -2.42 3.40
N THR A 249 10.85 -1.29 2.73
CA THR A 249 9.92 -0.21 3.14
C THR A 249 8.46 -0.65 2.99
N ASP A 250 8.11 -1.30 1.88
CA ASP A 250 6.75 -1.82 1.65
C ASP A 250 6.42 -2.92 2.65
N ASP A 251 7.36 -3.82 2.94
CA ASP A 251 7.19 -4.88 3.95
C ASP A 251 6.94 -4.30 5.35
N ILE A 252 7.74 -3.29 5.74
CA ILE A 252 7.56 -2.60 7.03
C ILE A 252 6.20 -1.89 7.07
N LEU A 253 5.82 -1.17 6.02
CA LEU A 253 4.52 -0.49 5.96
C LEU A 253 3.36 -1.49 5.98
N ASN A 254 3.48 -2.65 5.33
CA ASN A 254 2.51 -3.72 5.37
C ASN A 254 2.32 -4.28 6.80
N ILE A 255 3.43 -4.52 7.51
CA ILE A 255 3.39 -4.95 8.91
C ILE A 255 2.71 -3.89 9.78
N LEU A 256 3.06 -2.61 9.60
CA LEU A 256 2.49 -1.50 10.37
C LEU A 256 1.02 -1.22 10.02
N ALA A 257 0.58 -1.54 8.80
CA ALA A 257 -0.81 -1.44 8.37
C ALA A 257 -1.70 -2.57 8.94
N ASN A 258 -1.14 -3.53 9.69
CA ASN A 258 -1.94 -4.52 10.41
C ASN A 258 -2.55 -3.88 11.67
N PRO A 259 -3.89 -3.88 11.83
CA PRO A 259 -4.57 -3.25 12.97
C PRO A 259 -4.12 -3.77 14.32
N ASN A 260 -3.82 -5.08 14.41
CA ASN A 260 -3.34 -5.68 15.63
C ASN A 260 -1.94 -5.19 16.00
N ILE A 261 -1.06 -5.05 15.01
CA ILE A 261 0.29 -4.51 15.21
C ILE A 261 0.23 -3.03 15.59
N ALA A 262 -0.58 -2.25 14.87
CA ALA A 262 -0.76 -0.83 15.18
C ALA A 262 -1.32 -0.60 16.57
N PHE A 263 -2.32 -1.39 17.00
CA PHE A 263 -2.85 -1.37 18.37
C PHE A 263 -1.80 -1.78 19.41
N LEU A 264 -1.05 -2.85 19.17
CA LEU A 264 0.04 -3.27 20.08
C LEU A 264 1.11 -2.20 20.21
N LEU A 265 1.53 -1.59 19.10
CA LEU A 265 2.51 -0.50 19.11
C LEU A 265 1.99 0.72 19.89
N LEU A 266 0.71 1.06 19.74
CA LEU A 266 0.08 2.14 20.51
C LEU A 266 0.08 1.82 22.01
N MET A 267 -0.27 0.58 22.40
CA MET A 267 -0.28 0.15 23.80
C MET A 267 1.12 0.08 24.40
N ILE A 268 2.09 -0.52 23.69
CA ILE A 268 3.49 -0.58 24.14
C ILE A 268 4.07 0.83 24.25
N GLY A 269 3.75 1.67 23.27
CA GLY A 269 4.18 3.05 23.24
C GLY A 269 3.67 3.86 24.43
N GLY A 270 2.37 3.82 24.66
CA GLY A 270 1.74 4.50 25.77
C GLY A 270 2.25 4.01 27.15
N LEU A 271 2.35 2.68 27.33
CA LEU A 271 2.86 2.08 28.56
C LEU A 271 4.35 2.40 28.78
N GLY A 272 5.18 2.36 27.72
CA GLY A 272 6.61 2.68 27.83
C GLY A 272 6.85 4.13 28.29
N VAL A 273 6.11 5.08 27.71
CA VAL A 273 6.15 6.48 28.14
C VAL A 273 5.62 6.63 29.57
N LEU A 274 4.52 5.94 29.93
CA LEU A 274 3.96 5.95 31.28
C LEU A 274 4.97 5.46 32.31
N ILE A 275 5.66 4.34 32.05
CA ILE A 275 6.67 3.79 32.95
C ILE A 275 7.81 4.80 33.17
N GLU A 276 8.27 5.48 32.14
CA GLU A 276 9.32 6.51 32.27
C GLU A 276 8.84 7.68 33.14
N VAL A 277 7.59 8.11 33.00
CA VAL A 277 7.00 9.19 33.80
C VAL A 277 6.90 8.79 35.29
N ILE A 278 6.55 7.52 35.55
CA ILE A 278 6.42 7.00 36.94
C ILE A 278 7.79 6.72 37.56
N THR A 279 8.76 6.27 36.78
CA THR A 279 10.11 5.90 37.24
C THR A 279 11.19 6.66 36.46
N PRO A 280 11.32 7.98 36.70
CA PRO A 280 12.23 8.82 35.95
C PRO A 280 13.69 8.35 36.17
N GLY A 281 14.40 8.18 35.04
CA GLY A 281 15.81 7.73 35.04
C GLY A 281 16.01 6.30 34.52
N LEU A 282 14.96 5.55 34.22
CA LEU A 282 15.08 4.22 33.62
C LEU A 282 15.38 4.30 32.10
N ILE A 283 15.16 5.43 31.47
CA ILE A 283 15.38 5.83 30.04
C ILE A 283 14.89 4.80 29.00
N GLY A 284 15.16 3.52 29.17
CA GLY A 284 14.87 2.46 28.20
C GLY A 284 13.40 2.35 27.80
N PRO A 285 12.47 2.19 28.74
CA PRO A 285 11.03 2.08 28.43
C PRO A 285 10.47 3.31 27.72
N GLY A 286 10.91 4.52 28.11
CA GLY A 286 10.49 5.75 27.48
C GLY A 286 10.94 5.85 26.02
N VAL A 287 12.20 5.54 25.72
CA VAL A 287 12.73 5.54 24.35
C VAL A 287 12.01 4.51 23.48
N ILE A 288 11.84 3.27 23.96
CA ILE A 288 11.08 2.23 23.27
C ILE A 288 9.62 2.70 23.05
N GLY A 289 9.03 3.32 24.07
CA GLY A 289 7.68 3.84 24.02
C GLY A 289 7.49 4.89 22.92
N VAL A 290 8.39 5.87 22.84
CA VAL A 290 8.34 6.91 21.79
C VAL A 290 8.50 6.31 20.40
N ILE A 291 9.44 5.40 20.20
CA ILE A 291 9.64 4.71 18.92
C ILE A 291 8.37 3.94 18.53
N ALA A 292 7.78 3.17 19.46
CA ALA A 292 6.57 2.43 19.21
C ALA A 292 5.38 3.34 18.86
N LEU A 293 5.23 4.50 19.49
CA LEU A 293 4.21 5.50 19.13
C LEU A 293 4.42 6.03 17.71
N ILE A 294 5.65 6.38 17.35
CA ILE A 294 5.97 6.86 16.00
C ILE A 294 5.57 5.79 14.97
N LEU A 295 5.92 4.53 15.20
CA LEU A 295 5.57 3.42 14.31
C LEU A 295 4.05 3.18 14.26
N ALA A 296 3.33 3.30 15.40
CA ALA A 296 1.88 3.20 15.43
C ALA A 296 1.23 4.30 14.56
N PHE A 297 1.68 5.55 14.69
CA PHE A 297 1.16 6.67 13.90
C PHE A 297 1.50 6.54 12.40
N LEU A 298 2.66 6.00 12.06
CA LEU A 298 2.97 5.65 10.66
C LEU A 298 2.01 4.59 10.11
N GLY A 299 1.70 3.55 10.91
CA GLY A 299 0.71 2.53 10.57
C GLY A 299 -0.70 3.12 10.37
N PHE A 300 -1.09 4.07 11.22
CA PHE A 300 -2.38 4.76 11.12
C PHE A 300 -2.56 5.55 9.82
N GLY A 301 -1.49 6.00 9.18
CA GLY A 301 -1.56 6.65 7.88
C GLY A 301 -2.08 5.73 6.74
N ASN A 302 -2.08 4.41 6.96
CA ASN A 302 -2.53 3.40 6.00
C ASN A 302 -3.81 2.65 6.46
N LEU A 303 -4.40 3.06 7.57
CA LEU A 303 -5.58 2.46 8.18
C LEU A 303 -6.67 3.51 8.37
N SER A 304 -7.93 3.13 8.20
CA SER A 304 -9.08 3.97 8.56
C SER A 304 -9.19 4.04 10.08
N VAL A 305 -8.53 5.04 10.68
CA VAL A 305 -8.43 5.18 12.13
C VAL A 305 -9.45 6.17 12.69
N ASN A 306 -10.18 5.74 13.70
CA ASN A 306 -11.03 6.63 14.49
C ASN A 306 -10.21 7.31 15.59
N TRP A 307 -9.99 8.61 15.47
CA TRP A 307 -9.21 9.40 16.40
C TRP A 307 -9.79 9.47 17.83
N VAL A 308 -11.11 9.23 17.99
CA VAL A 308 -11.73 9.10 19.30
C VAL A 308 -11.21 7.84 20.01
N GLY A 309 -11.05 6.73 19.27
CA GLY A 309 -10.45 5.51 19.80
C GLY A 309 -9.00 5.74 20.27
N VAL A 310 -8.18 6.44 19.47
CA VAL A 310 -6.81 6.81 19.85
C VAL A 310 -6.82 7.67 21.11
N ALA A 311 -7.68 8.70 21.16
CA ALA A 311 -7.77 9.59 22.31
C ALA A 311 -8.17 8.85 23.60
N LEU A 312 -9.11 7.89 23.53
CA LEU A 312 -9.50 7.07 24.67
C LEU A 312 -8.36 6.19 25.17
N ILE A 313 -7.61 5.56 24.25
CA ILE A 313 -6.46 4.74 24.63
C ILE A 313 -5.37 5.60 25.30
N LEU A 314 -5.08 6.78 24.77
CA LEU A 314 -4.13 7.70 25.40
C LEU A 314 -4.66 8.23 26.75
N LEU A 315 -5.97 8.50 26.87
CA LEU A 315 -6.59 8.89 28.12
C LEU A 315 -6.49 7.78 29.18
N SER A 316 -6.53 6.50 28.76
CA SER A 316 -6.34 5.38 29.69
C SER A 316 -4.98 5.43 30.39
N MET A 317 -3.93 5.90 29.71
CA MET A 317 -2.59 6.06 30.30
C MET A 317 -2.60 7.14 31.40
N ALA A 318 -3.35 8.24 31.18
CA ALA A 318 -3.52 9.26 32.22
C ALA A 318 -4.29 8.71 33.45
N PHE A 319 -5.29 7.86 33.24
CA PHE A 319 -5.98 7.20 34.33
C PHE A 319 -5.08 6.20 35.08
N PHE A 320 -4.29 5.40 34.39
CA PHE A 320 -3.32 4.52 35.02
C PHE A 320 -2.25 5.29 35.80
N TYR A 321 -1.81 6.44 35.30
CA TYR A 321 -0.95 7.34 36.06
C TYR A 321 -1.63 7.85 37.32
N GLY A 322 -2.90 8.30 37.22
CA GLY A 322 -3.69 8.74 38.37
C GLY A 322 -3.83 7.66 39.48
N GLU A 323 -3.99 6.40 39.08
CA GLU A 323 -4.05 5.25 40.02
C GLU A 323 -2.72 5.04 40.76
N THR A 324 -1.57 5.36 40.13
CA THR A 324 -0.26 5.25 40.82
C THR A 324 -0.05 6.36 41.83
N ILE A 325 -0.63 7.53 41.64
CA ILE A 325 -0.51 8.69 42.57
C ILE A 325 -1.52 8.55 43.72
N SER A 326 -2.71 7.98 43.49
CA SER A 326 -3.79 7.85 44.46
C SER A 326 -4.20 6.38 44.61
N PRO A 327 -3.30 5.52 45.10
CA PRO A 327 -3.55 4.09 45.20
C PRO A 327 -4.67 3.77 46.17
N GLY A 328 -5.63 2.94 45.73
CA GLY A 328 -6.71 2.44 46.59
C GLY A 328 -8.10 2.99 46.28
N VAL A 329 -8.23 4.01 45.42
CA VAL A 329 -9.54 4.52 44.99
C VAL A 329 -10.13 3.63 43.86
N SER A 330 -9.28 2.90 43.11
CA SER A 330 -9.62 1.97 42.02
C SER A 330 -10.51 2.56 40.91
N VAL A 331 -10.97 3.80 41.05
CA VAL A 331 -11.80 4.49 40.05
C VAL A 331 -10.99 4.80 38.83
N PHE A 332 -9.75 5.26 39.01
CA PHE A 332 -8.85 5.55 37.88
C PHE A 332 -8.45 4.27 37.14
N GLY A 333 -8.11 3.19 37.87
CA GLY A 333 -7.76 1.92 37.26
C GLY A 333 -8.91 1.32 36.45
N VAL A 334 -10.14 1.29 37.01
CA VAL A 334 -11.33 0.83 36.30
C VAL A 334 -11.64 1.73 35.08
N GLY A 335 -11.58 3.05 35.29
CA GLY A 335 -11.75 4.01 34.20
C GLY A 335 -10.74 3.80 33.07
N GLY A 336 -9.47 3.55 33.40
CA GLY A 336 -8.41 3.24 32.43
C GLY A 336 -8.71 1.97 31.62
N ILE A 337 -9.16 0.89 32.28
CA ILE A 337 -9.54 -0.35 31.57
C ILE A 337 -10.73 -0.12 30.63
N ILE A 338 -11.76 0.60 31.11
CA ILE A 338 -12.91 0.96 30.22
C ILE A 338 -12.44 1.75 29.01
N CYS A 339 -11.56 2.73 29.19
CA CYS A 339 -11.02 3.53 28.10
C CYS A 339 -10.20 2.70 27.10
N VAL A 340 -9.40 1.71 27.56
CA VAL A 340 -8.69 0.78 26.66
C VAL A 340 -9.68 -0.04 25.84
N VAL A 341 -10.67 -0.65 26.48
CA VAL A 341 -11.64 -1.53 25.80
C VAL A 341 -12.47 -0.75 24.80
N VAL A 342 -13.08 0.36 25.23
CA VAL A 342 -13.91 1.19 24.35
C VAL A 342 -13.06 1.82 23.25
N GLY A 343 -11.87 2.31 23.60
CA GLY A 343 -10.93 2.88 22.64
C GLY A 343 -10.50 1.88 21.58
N ALA A 344 -10.17 0.65 21.95
CA ALA A 344 -9.79 -0.40 21.00
C ALA A 344 -10.96 -0.83 20.10
N LEU A 345 -12.18 -0.90 20.61
CA LEU A 345 -13.37 -1.20 19.84
C LEU A 345 -13.71 -0.09 18.83
N LEU A 346 -13.40 1.16 19.18
CA LEU A 346 -13.62 2.31 18.28
C LEU A 346 -12.47 2.55 17.31
N LEU A 347 -11.28 2.02 17.58
CA LEU A 347 -10.03 2.39 16.90
C LEU A 347 -10.08 2.20 15.37
N PHE A 348 -10.63 1.08 14.91
CA PHE A 348 -10.66 0.69 13.48
C PHE A 348 -12.08 0.37 12.99
N GLY A 349 -13.04 1.17 13.31
CA GLY A 349 -14.41 0.97 12.86
C GLY A 349 -15.38 1.16 14.00
N GLY A 350 -16.22 2.15 13.89
CA GLY A 350 -17.11 2.54 14.95
C GLY A 350 -18.18 1.49 15.21
N PHE A 351 -18.35 1.15 16.48
CA PHE A 351 -19.52 0.45 17.00
C PHE A 351 -20.84 1.22 16.67
N PHE A 352 -20.70 2.51 16.29
CA PHE A 352 -21.75 3.47 16.01
C PHE A 352 -21.70 4.07 14.60
N SER A 353 -20.79 3.63 13.72
CA SER A 353 -20.84 4.07 12.33
C SER A 353 -22.06 3.44 11.68
N ALA A 354 -22.85 4.27 10.97
CA ALA A 354 -23.83 3.76 10.02
C ALA A 354 -23.13 2.74 9.11
N PRO A 355 -23.80 1.72 8.64
CA PRO A 355 -23.21 0.75 7.72
C PRO A 355 -22.85 1.49 6.43
N ASP A 356 -21.64 2.08 6.42
CA ASP A 356 -21.02 2.57 5.20
C ASP A 356 -20.59 1.33 4.41
N ILE A 357 -21.06 1.26 3.20
CA ILE A 357 -21.04 0.08 2.34
C ILE A 357 -19.63 -0.23 1.84
N GLU A 358 -18.69 0.67 2.10
CA GLU A 358 -17.33 0.62 1.52
C GLU A 358 -16.24 0.11 2.47
N GLU A 359 -16.52 -0.12 3.76
CA GLU A 359 -15.44 -0.50 4.68
C GLU A 359 -15.48 -1.97 5.08
N VAL A 360 -14.46 -2.72 4.66
CA VAL A 360 -14.05 -3.96 5.37
C VAL A 360 -13.81 -3.57 6.83
N ARG A 361 -14.62 -4.10 7.75
CA ARG A 361 -14.42 -3.83 9.19
C ARG A 361 -13.07 -4.39 9.62
N VAL A 362 -12.08 -3.55 9.52
CA VAL A 362 -10.77 -3.79 10.07
C VAL A 362 -10.90 -3.60 11.58
N THR A 363 -10.79 -4.68 12.35
CA THR A 363 -10.96 -4.64 13.82
C THR A 363 -9.75 -5.25 14.51
N VAL A 364 -9.50 -4.81 15.74
CA VAL A 364 -8.54 -5.47 16.62
C VAL A 364 -9.07 -6.86 16.97
N SER A 365 -8.23 -7.88 16.90
CA SER A 365 -8.59 -9.25 17.25
C SER A 365 -9.18 -9.31 18.67
N PRO A 366 -10.36 -9.92 18.88
CA PRO A 366 -10.96 -10.06 20.20
C PRO A 366 -10.04 -10.79 21.19
N VAL A 367 -9.25 -11.74 20.71
CA VAL A 367 -8.27 -12.47 21.53
C VAL A 367 -7.17 -11.53 22.00
N LEU A 368 -6.64 -10.69 21.12
CA LEU A 368 -5.63 -9.70 21.45
C LEU A 368 -6.18 -8.68 22.45
N LEU A 369 -7.38 -8.15 22.20
CA LEU A 369 -8.04 -7.21 23.10
C LEU A 369 -8.24 -7.82 24.50
N ALA A 370 -8.76 -9.05 24.57
CA ALA A 370 -8.92 -9.76 25.83
C ALA A 370 -7.58 -9.99 26.57
N THR A 371 -6.53 -10.32 25.83
CA THR A 371 -5.19 -10.52 26.39
C THR A 371 -4.62 -9.23 26.97
N VAL A 372 -4.66 -8.14 26.22
CA VAL A 372 -4.15 -6.82 26.66
C VAL A 372 -4.95 -6.31 27.85
N THR A 373 -6.28 -6.43 27.80
CA THR A 373 -7.16 -6.05 28.89
C THR A 373 -6.89 -6.91 30.14
N GLY A 374 -6.73 -8.23 29.97
CA GLY A 374 -6.39 -9.14 31.05
C GLY A 374 -5.06 -8.80 31.72
N LEU A 375 -4.02 -8.50 30.96
CA LEU A 375 -2.74 -8.04 31.49
C LEU A 375 -2.87 -6.71 32.25
N ALA A 376 -3.65 -5.77 31.73
CA ALA A 376 -3.92 -4.50 32.44
C ALA A 376 -4.61 -4.71 33.74
N VAL A 377 -5.61 -5.61 33.83
CA VAL A 377 -6.30 -5.97 35.08
C VAL A 377 -5.34 -6.65 36.09
N VAL A 378 -4.54 -7.60 35.63
CA VAL A 378 -3.55 -8.29 36.49
C VAL A 378 -2.55 -7.29 37.05
N SER A 379 -2.03 -6.39 36.18
CA SER A 379 -1.11 -5.33 36.61
C SER A 379 -1.75 -4.40 37.62
N LEU A 380 -2.98 -3.97 37.41
CA LEU A 380 -3.73 -3.13 38.33
C LEU A 380 -3.89 -3.81 39.69
N VAL A 381 -4.33 -5.08 39.72
CA VAL A 381 -4.49 -5.85 40.95
C VAL A 381 -3.16 -5.99 41.71
N PHE A 382 -2.08 -6.23 40.97
CA PHE A 382 -0.72 -6.32 41.54
C PHE A 382 -0.31 -5.00 42.19
N PHE A 383 -0.45 -3.86 41.49
CA PHE A 383 -0.10 -2.55 42.03
C PHE A 383 -0.95 -2.15 43.22
N VAL A 384 -2.26 -2.40 43.19
CA VAL A 384 -3.15 -2.14 44.36
C VAL A 384 -2.77 -2.98 45.58
N ARG A 385 -2.41 -4.26 45.36
CA ARG A 385 -1.94 -5.12 46.46
C ARG A 385 -0.61 -4.64 47.04
N MET A 386 0.34 -4.28 46.18
CA MET A 386 1.65 -3.78 46.58
C MET A 386 1.53 -2.46 47.37
N ALA A 387 0.68 -1.55 46.94
CA ALA A 387 0.42 -0.29 47.64
C ALA A 387 -0.20 -0.52 49.02
N ARG A 388 -1.12 -1.49 49.17
CA ARG A 388 -1.73 -1.86 50.49
C ARG A 388 -0.76 -2.56 51.41
N SER A 389 0.17 -3.36 50.92
CA SER A 389 1.18 -4.06 51.73
C SER A 389 2.29 -3.12 52.20
N GLY A 390 2.63 -2.06 51.47
CA GLY A 390 3.63 -1.04 51.83
C GLY A 390 3.13 -0.02 52.87
N GLY A 391 1.82 0.15 53.04
CA GLY A 391 1.22 1.08 54.02
C GLY A 391 1.08 0.51 55.45
N GLY A 392 1.45 -0.75 55.69
CA GLY A 392 1.26 -1.43 56.98
C GLY A 392 2.44 -1.41 57.98
N SER A 393 3.52 -0.66 57.71
CA SER A 393 4.73 -0.64 58.55
C SER A 393 5.07 0.69 59.19
N SER A 394 4.07 1.56 59.42
CA SER A 394 4.25 2.79 60.21
C SER A 394 3.11 2.96 61.19
N SER A 395 3.11 2.15 62.25
CA SER A 395 2.41 2.40 63.50
C SER A 395 3.23 1.90 64.65
#